data_03aae6956789aef3155cb11537a5afe3
#
_entry.id   03aae6956789aef3155cb11537a5afe3
#
_cell.length_a   1.000
_cell.length_b   1.000
_cell.length_c   1.000
_cell.angle_alpha   90.00
_cell.angle_beta   90.00
_cell.angle_gamma   90.00
#
_symmetry.space_group_name_H-M   'P 1'
#
loop_
_entity.id
_entity.type
_entity.pdbx_description
1 polymer ?
#
loop_
_entity_poly.entity_id
_entity_poly.type
_entity_poly.pdbx_seq_one_letter_code
_entity_poly.pdbx_strand_id
1 'polypeptide(L)'
;MGLMGFWVTHPKEKHPHISDVDRDFCFLLNAFDVEPGTKTPKINTMLDFNIWSWNSRVFPGIDTLNVRHNDRVRIRVGNLTMTNHPIHIHGHEFLVTGTDGGPTPPTSRWYEVTTDVAVGQMRQIEFVADEEGDWAMHCHKSHHTMNAMGHTVPTMVGVDHRGLIKKIQKVS
;
A
#
# COMPACT_ATOMS: atom_id res chain seq x y z
N MET A 1 -17.77 -9.14 2.40
CA MET A 1 -16.31 -8.89 2.37
C MET A 1 -16.08 -7.43 2.02
N GLY A 2 -15.00 -6.80 2.55
CA GLY A 2 -14.68 -5.40 2.26
C GLY A 2 -15.29 -4.37 3.22
N LEU A 3 -16.00 -4.76 4.26
CA LEU A 3 -16.45 -3.88 5.35
C LEU A 3 -15.28 -3.62 6.31
N MET A 4 -14.27 -2.92 5.84
CA MET A 4 -13.05 -2.60 6.58
C MET A 4 -12.67 -1.15 6.32
N GLY A 5 -12.08 -0.49 7.33
CA GLY A 5 -11.65 0.89 7.21
C GLY A 5 -10.66 1.25 8.30
N PHE A 6 -9.96 2.35 8.13
CA PHE A 6 -9.17 2.93 9.19
C PHE A 6 -10.07 3.68 10.18
N TRP A 7 -9.78 3.48 11.44
CA TRP A 7 -10.24 4.36 12.51
C TRP A 7 -9.02 5.10 13.04
N VAL A 8 -8.91 6.38 12.71
CA VAL A 8 -7.81 7.23 13.17
C VAL A 8 -8.31 8.13 14.28
N THR A 9 -7.72 8.00 15.46
CA THR A 9 -7.99 8.90 16.57
C THR A 9 -6.87 9.93 16.68
N HIS A 10 -7.25 11.20 16.84
CA HIS A 10 -6.30 12.27 17.08
C HIS A 10 -6.34 12.65 18.58
N PRO A 11 -5.18 12.89 19.20
CA PRO A 11 -5.15 13.36 20.57
C PRO A 11 -5.82 14.74 20.67
N LYS A 12 -6.52 15.00 21.77
CA LYS A 12 -7.16 16.29 22.02
C LYS A 12 -6.13 17.41 22.18
N GLU A 13 -4.98 17.08 22.77
CA GLU A 13 -3.86 17.99 22.96
C GLU A 13 -2.66 17.49 22.16
N LYS A 14 -1.69 18.37 21.89
CA LYS A 14 -0.48 18.00 21.13
C LYS A 14 0.27 16.87 21.85
N HIS A 15 0.43 15.76 21.17
CA HIS A 15 1.15 14.59 21.70
C HIS A 15 2.64 14.69 21.35
N PRO A 16 3.56 14.48 22.33
CA PRO A 16 5.00 14.70 22.10
C PRO A 16 5.62 13.77 21.07
N HIS A 17 4.97 12.62 20.80
CA HIS A 17 5.46 11.62 19.85
C HIS A 17 4.72 11.64 18.50
N ILE A 18 3.82 12.59 18.27
CA ILE A 18 3.09 12.74 17.00
C ILE A 18 3.50 14.04 16.34
N SER A 19 4.09 13.92 15.15
CA SER A 19 4.48 15.07 14.35
C SER A 19 3.27 15.71 13.66
N ASP A 20 3.32 17.01 13.47
CA ASP A 20 2.41 17.68 12.54
C ASP A 20 2.84 17.32 11.10
N VAL A 21 1.89 17.06 10.22
CA VAL A 21 2.11 16.72 8.82
C VAL A 21 1.18 17.48 7.90
N ASP A 22 1.62 17.73 6.68
CA ASP A 22 0.84 18.41 5.64
C ASP A 22 -0.09 17.45 4.91
N ARG A 23 0.32 16.17 4.83
CA ARG A 23 -0.42 15.09 4.18
C ARG A 23 -0.43 13.84 5.04
N ASP A 24 -1.59 13.21 5.17
CA ASP A 24 -1.78 11.94 5.91
C ASP A 24 -2.59 10.97 5.06
N PHE A 25 -1.97 9.89 4.58
CA PHE A 25 -2.58 8.90 3.72
C PHE A 25 -2.73 7.57 4.46
N CYS A 26 -3.81 6.84 4.15
CA CYS A 26 -4.10 5.54 4.77
C CYS A 26 -4.31 4.47 3.69
N PHE A 27 -3.61 3.35 3.81
CA PHE A 27 -3.74 2.19 2.94
C PHE A 27 -4.05 0.93 3.72
N LEU A 28 -5.17 0.28 3.39
CA LEU A 28 -5.48 -1.07 3.81
C LEU A 28 -5.09 -2.05 2.71
N LEU A 29 -4.22 -2.99 3.06
CA LEU A 29 -3.80 -4.06 2.18
C LEU A 29 -4.79 -5.22 2.33
N ASN A 30 -5.39 -5.64 1.22
CA ASN A 30 -6.34 -6.75 1.16
C ASN A 30 -5.90 -7.76 0.11
N ALA A 31 -6.28 -9.01 0.32
CA ALA A 31 -6.11 -10.09 -0.64
C ALA A 31 -7.44 -10.79 -0.92
N PHE A 32 -7.64 -11.19 -2.16
CA PHE A 32 -8.84 -11.88 -2.61
C PHE A 32 -8.47 -13.07 -3.49
N ASP A 33 -9.27 -14.12 -3.42
CA ASP A 33 -9.29 -15.18 -4.42
C ASP A 33 -10.55 -15.01 -5.27
N VAL A 34 -10.35 -14.65 -6.53
CA VAL A 34 -11.45 -14.43 -7.47
C VAL A 34 -11.21 -15.30 -8.70
N GLU A 35 -12.17 -16.14 -9.02
CA GLU A 35 -12.10 -16.98 -10.20
C GLU A 35 -12.11 -16.13 -11.47
N PRO A 36 -11.16 -16.37 -12.40
CA PRO A 36 -11.10 -15.63 -13.66
C PRO A 36 -12.44 -15.60 -14.39
N GLY A 37 -12.85 -14.40 -14.81
CA GLY A 37 -14.15 -14.18 -15.47
C GLY A 37 -15.33 -13.96 -14.53
N THR A 38 -15.12 -14.07 -13.23
CA THR A 38 -16.13 -13.73 -12.21
C THR A 38 -15.84 -12.39 -11.52
N LYS A 39 -16.78 -11.90 -10.70
CA LYS A 39 -16.62 -10.67 -9.93
C LYS A 39 -16.76 -10.90 -8.42
N THR A 40 -16.96 -12.16 -8.00
CA THR A 40 -17.25 -12.50 -6.61
C THR A 40 -16.06 -13.23 -6.02
N PRO A 41 -15.45 -12.70 -4.97
CA PRO A 41 -14.39 -13.40 -4.25
C PRO A 41 -14.90 -14.67 -3.56
N LYS A 42 -14.08 -15.71 -3.55
CA LYS A 42 -14.34 -16.95 -2.80
C LYS A 42 -14.14 -16.69 -1.31
N ILE A 43 -15.12 -17.04 -0.50
CA ILE A 43 -15.09 -16.77 0.94
C ILE A 43 -14.31 -17.82 1.74
N ASN A 44 -14.06 -18.99 1.15
CA ASN A 44 -13.41 -20.11 1.81
C ASN A 44 -11.88 -20.14 1.65
N THR A 45 -11.33 -19.28 0.82
CA THR A 45 -9.88 -19.21 0.60
C THR A 45 -9.20 -18.54 1.79
N MET A 46 -8.19 -19.22 2.34
CA MET A 46 -7.44 -18.74 3.50
C MET A 46 -6.01 -18.29 3.15
N LEU A 47 -5.39 -18.88 2.14
CA LEU A 47 -3.97 -18.65 1.81
C LEU A 47 -3.74 -18.37 0.32
N ASP A 48 -4.44 -19.06 -0.56
CA ASP A 48 -4.19 -19.06 -2.01
C ASP A 48 -4.92 -17.91 -2.72
N PHE A 49 -4.54 -16.69 -2.38
CA PHE A 49 -5.07 -15.49 -3.00
C PHE A 49 -4.40 -15.21 -4.35
N ASN A 50 -5.16 -14.61 -5.26
CA ASN A 50 -4.69 -14.25 -6.59
C ASN A 50 -4.79 -12.75 -6.91
N ILE A 51 -5.37 -11.95 -6.02
CA ILE A 51 -5.45 -10.51 -6.14
C ILE A 51 -5.02 -9.86 -4.83
N TRP A 52 -4.04 -8.95 -4.93
CA TRP A 52 -3.59 -8.09 -3.83
C TRP A 52 -3.94 -6.65 -4.14
N SER A 53 -4.55 -5.98 -3.21
CA SER A 53 -5.08 -4.63 -3.41
C SER A 53 -4.71 -3.68 -2.29
N TRP A 54 -4.66 -2.40 -2.61
CA TRP A 54 -4.55 -1.28 -1.68
C TRP A 54 -5.85 -0.49 -1.71
N ASN A 55 -6.53 -0.35 -0.58
CA ASN A 55 -7.87 0.23 -0.49
C ASN A 55 -8.84 -0.39 -1.49
N SER A 56 -8.79 -1.72 -1.67
CA SER A 56 -9.61 -2.49 -2.61
C SER A 56 -9.40 -2.16 -4.09
N ARG A 57 -8.26 -1.53 -4.44
CA ARG A 57 -7.87 -1.23 -5.82
C ARG A 57 -6.52 -1.86 -6.15
N VAL A 58 -6.33 -2.17 -7.43
CA VAL A 58 -5.07 -2.64 -7.99
C VAL A 58 -4.53 -1.62 -8.99
N PHE A 59 -3.22 -1.65 -9.25
CA PHE A 59 -2.64 -0.78 -10.27
C PHE A 59 -3.28 -1.03 -11.65
N PRO A 60 -3.62 0.01 -12.43
CA PRO A 60 -3.38 1.44 -12.20
C PRO A 60 -4.54 2.18 -11.49
N GLY A 61 -5.46 1.50 -10.85
CA GLY A 61 -6.64 2.09 -10.22
C GLY A 61 -6.40 2.61 -8.80
N ILE A 62 -5.18 2.47 -8.25
CA ILE A 62 -4.80 3.04 -6.95
C ILE A 62 -4.60 4.55 -7.12
N ASP A 63 -5.10 5.33 -6.17
CA ASP A 63 -5.01 6.79 -6.22
C ASP A 63 -3.55 7.25 -6.12
N THR A 64 -3.17 8.23 -6.94
CA THR A 64 -1.87 8.89 -6.86
C THR A 64 -1.80 9.76 -5.60
N LEU A 65 -0.68 9.70 -4.88
CA LEU A 65 -0.42 10.53 -3.71
C LEU A 65 0.18 11.87 -4.14
N ASN A 66 -0.67 12.84 -4.41
CA ASN A 66 -0.21 14.18 -4.81
C ASN A 66 0.26 14.97 -3.57
N VAL A 67 1.51 15.38 -3.58
CA VAL A 67 2.17 16.17 -2.54
C VAL A 67 2.85 17.39 -3.16
N ARG A 68 3.14 18.40 -2.35
CA ARG A 68 3.93 19.56 -2.76
C ARG A 68 5.38 19.39 -2.34
N HIS A 69 6.28 20.05 -3.03
CA HIS A 69 7.67 20.11 -2.61
C HIS A 69 7.79 20.60 -1.16
N ASN A 70 8.54 19.88 -0.34
CA ASN A 70 8.72 20.07 1.09
C ASN A 70 7.49 19.77 1.99
N ASP A 71 6.40 19.21 1.46
CA ASP A 71 5.35 18.68 2.33
C ASP A 71 5.92 17.59 3.24
N ARG A 72 5.59 17.64 4.52
CA ARG A 72 5.77 16.51 5.44
C ARG A 72 4.63 15.53 5.25
N VAL A 73 4.97 14.35 4.81
CA VAL A 73 4.02 13.30 4.41
C VAL A 73 4.01 12.20 5.46
N ARG A 74 2.82 11.77 5.86
CA ARG A 74 2.60 10.56 6.64
C ARG A 74 1.84 9.54 5.82
N ILE A 75 2.29 8.31 5.85
CA ILE A 75 1.58 7.18 5.27
C ILE A 75 1.35 6.13 6.35
N ARG A 76 0.11 5.68 6.48
CA ARG A 76 -0.31 4.61 7.37
C ARG A 76 -0.69 3.40 6.56
N VAL A 77 -0.08 2.26 6.84
CA VAL A 77 -0.34 1.00 6.15
C VAL A 77 -0.82 -0.03 7.15
N GLY A 78 -1.99 -0.59 6.92
CA GLY A 78 -2.54 -1.70 7.70
C GLY A 78 -2.65 -2.95 6.85
N ASN A 79 -2.12 -4.08 7.33
CA ASN A 79 -2.11 -5.34 6.62
C ASN A 79 -3.24 -6.25 7.10
N LEU A 80 -4.25 -6.42 6.26
CA LEU A 80 -5.39 -7.32 6.48
C LEU A 80 -5.27 -8.63 5.67
N THR A 81 -4.10 -8.92 5.13
CA THR A 81 -3.83 -10.14 4.37
C THR A 81 -3.19 -11.23 5.24
N MET A 82 -3.03 -12.42 4.69
CA MET A 82 -2.39 -13.56 5.35
C MET A 82 -0.91 -13.69 5.01
N THR A 83 -0.30 -12.65 4.48
CA THR A 83 1.14 -12.59 4.15
C THR A 83 1.69 -11.21 4.48
N ASN A 84 3.00 -11.10 4.71
CA ASN A 84 3.66 -9.81 4.93
C ASN A 84 3.79 -9.01 3.62
N HIS A 85 3.92 -7.71 3.76
CA HIS A 85 4.10 -6.77 2.66
C HIS A 85 5.28 -5.83 2.94
N PRO A 86 6.45 -6.06 2.34
CA PRO A 86 7.53 -5.07 2.36
C PRO A 86 7.16 -3.88 1.47
N ILE A 87 6.87 -2.74 2.08
CA ILE A 87 6.45 -1.52 1.39
C ILE A 87 7.66 -0.63 1.15
N HIS A 88 7.90 -0.33 -0.11
CA HIS A 88 9.02 0.46 -0.60
C HIS A 88 8.56 1.76 -1.25
N ILE A 89 9.34 2.83 -1.04
CA ILE A 89 9.17 4.12 -1.71
C ILE A 89 10.46 4.45 -2.45
N HIS A 90 10.33 4.82 -3.71
CA HIS A 90 11.44 5.35 -4.51
C HIS A 90 11.70 6.83 -4.17
N GLY A 91 12.93 7.28 -4.40
CA GLY A 91 13.34 8.68 -4.30
C GLY A 91 13.46 9.26 -2.89
N HIS A 92 12.88 8.62 -1.88
CA HIS A 92 12.88 9.11 -0.51
C HIS A 92 13.22 8.01 0.50
N GLU A 93 14.01 8.33 1.51
CA GLU A 93 14.01 7.54 2.74
C GLU A 93 12.92 8.06 3.68
N PHE A 94 12.39 7.19 4.50
CA PHE A 94 11.35 7.54 5.46
C PHE A 94 11.70 7.10 6.87
N LEU A 95 11.16 7.81 7.83
CA LEU A 95 11.25 7.50 9.25
C LEU A 95 10.06 6.65 9.67
N VAL A 96 10.30 5.50 10.30
CA VAL A 96 9.22 4.71 10.93
C VAL A 96 8.83 5.39 12.23
N THR A 97 7.62 5.97 12.25
CA THR A 97 7.13 6.82 13.35
C THR A 97 6.00 6.19 14.15
N GLY A 98 5.50 5.03 13.73
CA GLY A 98 4.48 4.31 14.48
C GLY A 98 4.34 2.86 14.06
N THR A 99 3.93 2.02 15.01
CA THR A 99 3.68 0.59 14.85
C THR A 99 2.39 0.22 15.56
N ASP A 100 1.60 -0.67 14.97
CA ASP A 100 0.43 -1.31 15.61
C ASP A 100 -0.48 -0.35 16.40
N GLY A 101 -0.77 0.82 15.80
CA GLY A 101 -1.66 1.82 16.35
C GLY A 101 -1.05 2.76 17.40
N GLY A 102 0.27 2.68 17.64
CA GLY A 102 0.97 3.55 18.58
C GLY A 102 2.11 4.36 17.96
N PRO A 103 2.31 5.63 18.40
CA PRO A 103 3.45 6.41 17.98
C PRO A 103 4.74 5.89 18.63
N THR A 104 5.77 5.72 17.82
CA THR A 104 7.12 5.36 18.30
C THR A 104 7.77 6.58 18.95
N PRO A 105 8.34 6.45 20.17
CA PRO A 105 9.11 7.52 20.78
C PRO A 105 10.22 8.03 19.84
N PRO A 106 10.51 9.34 19.80
CA PRO A 106 11.50 9.89 18.88
C PRO A 106 12.88 9.22 18.94
N THR A 107 13.30 8.78 20.12
CA THR A 107 14.58 8.09 20.35
C THR A 107 14.62 6.64 19.85
N SER A 108 13.46 6.09 19.45
CA SER A 108 13.31 4.70 18.98
C SER A 108 12.85 4.64 17.53
N ARG A 109 12.91 5.75 16.80
CA ARG A 109 12.62 5.81 15.37
C ARG A 109 13.85 5.49 14.56
N TRP A 110 13.65 4.93 13.38
CA TRP A 110 14.74 4.56 12.47
C TRP A 110 14.35 4.86 11.02
N TYR A 111 15.36 5.07 10.20
CA TYR A 111 15.19 5.33 8.76
C TYR A 111 15.19 4.03 7.97
N GLU A 112 14.34 3.95 6.97
CA GLU A 112 14.24 2.86 6.01
C GLU A 112 13.83 3.40 4.63
N VAL A 113 14.01 2.59 3.61
CA VAL A 113 13.42 2.77 2.27
C VAL A 113 12.40 1.67 1.96
N THR A 114 12.39 0.61 2.79
CA THR A 114 11.46 -0.50 2.70
C THR A 114 11.12 -0.97 4.10
N THR A 115 9.84 -0.91 4.47
CA THR A 115 9.38 -1.39 5.79
C THR A 115 8.46 -2.60 5.63
N ASP A 116 8.70 -3.64 6.43
CA ASP A 116 7.83 -4.80 6.41
C ASP A 116 6.58 -4.57 7.27
N VAL A 117 5.42 -4.81 6.68
CA VAL A 117 4.13 -4.81 7.36
C VAL A 117 3.69 -6.26 7.49
N ALA A 118 3.93 -6.86 8.65
CA ALA A 118 3.59 -8.24 8.91
C ALA A 118 2.07 -8.46 8.98
N VAL A 119 1.66 -9.74 8.95
CA VAL A 119 0.25 -10.12 9.01
C VAL A 119 -0.42 -9.53 10.24
N GLY A 120 -1.53 -8.82 10.05
CA GLY A 120 -2.29 -8.18 11.13
C GLY A 120 -1.64 -6.95 11.75
N GLN A 121 -0.50 -6.50 11.24
CA GLN A 121 0.21 -5.33 11.74
C GLN A 121 -0.09 -4.06 10.97
N MET A 122 0.27 -2.94 11.60
CA MET A 122 0.27 -1.61 10.99
C MET A 122 1.64 -0.97 11.10
N ARG A 123 1.98 -0.12 10.11
CA ARG A 123 3.15 0.76 10.12
C ARG A 123 2.73 2.18 9.79
N GLN A 124 3.39 3.12 10.45
CA GLN A 124 3.30 4.54 10.12
C GLN A 124 4.68 5.02 9.73
N ILE A 125 4.78 5.61 8.57
CA ILE A 125 6.04 6.16 8.04
C ILE A 125 5.85 7.64 7.73
N GLU A 126 6.93 8.42 7.89
CA GLU A 126 6.94 9.85 7.59
C GLU A 126 8.21 10.22 6.82
N PHE A 127 8.07 11.10 5.83
CA PHE A 127 9.18 11.67 5.07
C PHE A 127 8.87 13.11 4.68
N VAL A 128 9.88 13.82 4.22
CA VAL A 128 9.73 15.13 3.58
C VAL A 128 9.83 14.91 2.07
N ALA A 129 8.88 15.46 1.32
CA ALA A 129 8.87 15.38 -0.13
C ALA A 129 9.84 16.43 -0.73
N ASP A 130 11.15 16.21 -0.56
CA ASP A 130 12.22 17.13 -0.92
C ASP A 130 12.79 16.91 -2.33
N GLU A 131 12.43 15.81 -2.99
CA GLU A 131 12.81 15.49 -4.35
C GLU A 131 11.59 15.57 -5.29
N GLU A 132 11.68 16.41 -6.31
CA GLU A 132 10.62 16.56 -7.32
C GLU A 132 10.60 15.39 -8.30
N GLY A 133 9.40 15.02 -8.76
CA GLY A 133 9.21 13.96 -9.76
C GLY A 133 8.04 13.04 -9.44
N ASP A 134 7.97 11.95 -10.19
CA ASP A 134 7.00 10.87 -10.00
C ASP A 134 7.72 9.66 -9.42
N TRP A 135 7.44 9.35 -8.16
CA TRP A 135 8.11 8.30 -7.43
C TRP A 135 7.18 7.10 -7.20
N ALA A 136 7.66 5.91 -7.53
CA ALA A 136 6.89 4.69 -7.31
C ALA A 136 6.86 4.33 -5.81
N MET A 137 5.67 3.95 -5.32
CA MET A 137 5.49 3.28 -4.05
C MET A 137 4.84 1.92 -4.28
N HIS A 138 5.45 0.85 -3.80
CA HIS A 138 4.98 -0.50 -4.08
C HIS A 138 5.38 -1.52 -3.02
N CYS A 139 4.69 -2.67 -3.01
CA CYS A 139 5.13 -3.84 -2.28
C CYS A 139 6.30 -4.52 -3.01
N HIS A 140 7.36 -4.90 -2.29
CA HIS A 140 8.54 -5.56 -2.87
C HIS A 140 8.33 -7.05 -3.19
N LYS A 141 7.19 -7.63 -2.85
CA LYS A 141 6.79 -8.94 -3.38
C LYS A 141 6.22 -8.75 -4.78
N SER A 142 6.96 -9.18 -5.80
CA SER A 142 6.61 -8.95 -7.21
C SER A 142 5.21 -9.42 -7.59
N HIS A 143 4.79 -10.59 -7.09
CA HIS A 143 3.46 -11.12 -7.37
C HIS A 143 2.33 -10.32 -6.69
N HIS A 144 2.59 -9.61 -5.60
CA HIS A 144 1.63 -8.68 -5.01
C HIS A 144 1.51 -7.39 -5.83
N THR A 145 2.65 -6.85 -6.27
CA THR A 145 2.70 -5.60 -7.02
C THR A 145 2.11 -5.76 -8.42
N MET A 146 2.50 -6.84 -9.10
CA MET A 146 2.11 -7.07 -10.48
C MET A 146 0.74 -7.74 -10.60
N ASN A 147 0.22 -8.32 -9.51
CA ASN A 147 -0.95 -9.19 -9.53
C ASN A 147 -0.82 -10.25 -10.62
N ALA A 148 -1.24 -10.16 -11.74
CA ALA A 148 -0.95 -11.08 -12.82
C ALA A 148 -0.48 -10.36 -14.08
N MET A 149 -0.04 -9.14 -13.98
CA MET A 149 0.55 -8.43 -15.11
C MET A 149 1.82 -9.17 -15.57
N GLY A 150 1.89 -9.52 -16.84
CA GLY A 150 3.01 -10.24 -17.44
C GLY A 150 2.94 -11.77 -17.35
N HIS A 151 1.94 -12.35 -16.74
CA HIS A 151 1.68 -13.78 -16.74
C HIS A 151 0.56 -14.15 -17.72
N THR A 152 0.67 -15.34 -18.30
CA THR A 152 -0.35 -15.89 -19.22
C THR A 152 -1.66 -16.29 -18.51
N VAL A 153 -1.73 -16.10 -17.20
CA VAL A 153 -2.91 -16.42 -16.38
C VAL A 153 -3.90 -15.24 -16.41
N PRO A 154 -5.14 -15.45 -16.82
CA PRO A 154 -6.17 -14.41 -16.81
C PRO A 154 -6.62 -14.16 -15.37
N THR A 155 -5.97 -13.23 -14.66
CA THR A 155 -6.23 -12.98 -13.23
C THR A 155 -6.85 -11.61 -12.96
N MET A 156 -6.99 -10.73 -13.94
CA MET A 156 -7.70 -9.48 -13.73
C MET A 156 -9.20 -9.72 -13.82
N VAL A 157 -9.85 -9.64 -12.69
CA VAL A 157 -11.29 -9.83 -12.56
C VAL A 157 -12.04 -8.76 -13.33
N GLY A 158 -12.88 -9.17 -14.26
CA GLY A 158 -13.79 -8.29 -14.99
C GLY A 158 -13.15 -7.40 -16.06
N VAL A 159 -11.86 -7.57 -16.37
CA VAL A 159 -11.17 -6.83 -17.43
C VAL A 159 -10.79 -7.78 -18.57
N ASP A 160 -11.10 -7.40 -19.81
CA ASP A 160 -10.60 -8.10 -20.98
C ASP A 160 -9.15 -7.70 -21.25
N HIS A 161 -8.23 -8.61 -20.97
CA HIS A 161 -6.78 -8.36 -21.11
C HIS A 161 -6.25 -8.45 -22.52
N ARG A 162 -7.03 -8.98 -23.45
CA ARG A 162 -6.55 -9.31 -24.81
C ARG A 162 -5.98 -8.13 -25.58
N GLY A 163 -6.22 -6.90 -25.13
CA GLY A 163 -5.61 -5.70 -25.72
C GLY A 163 -4.61 -4.97 -24.81
N LEU A 164 -4.56 -5.29 -23.51
CA LEU A 164 -3.77 -4.54 -22.53
C LEU A 164 -2.27 -4.82 -22.69
N ILE A 165 -1.88 -6.08 -22.87
CA ILE A 165 -0.48 -6.49 -23.06
C ILE A 165 0.13 -5.82 -24.31
N LYS A 166 -0.64 -5.72 -25.41
CA LYS A 166 -0.21 -5.02 -26.62
C LYS A 166 -0.05 -3.50 -26.43
N LYS A 167 -0.79 -2.89 -25.49
CA LYS A 167 -0.63 -1.47 -25.16
C LYS A 167 0.58 -1.23 -24.28
N ILE A 168 0.83 -2.07 -23.30
CA ILE A 168 1.99 -1.98 -22.41
C ILE A 168 3.29 -2.20 -23.17
N GLN A 169 3.35 -3.16 -24.09
CA GLN A 169 4.52 -3.42 -24.93
C GLN A 169 4.83 -2.30 -25.94
N LYS A 170 3.92 -1.35 -26.16
CA LYS A 170 4.16 -0.18 -27.03
C LYS A 170 4.70 1.04 -26.31
N VAL A 171 4.80 1.00 -24.98
CA VAL A 171 5.22 2.13 -24.12
C VAL A 171 6.59 1.83 -23.46
N SER A 172 7.16 0.65 -23.70
CA SER A 172 8.51 0.26 -23.28
C SER A 172 9.53 0.38 -24.40
#